data_b66d1c210b4f4f5b2cf8c69ca4ac04ef
#
_entry.id   b66d1c210b4f4f5b2cf8c69ca4ac04ef
#
_cell.length_a   1.000
_cell.length_b   1.000
_cell.length_c   1.000
_cell.angle_alpha   90.00
_cell.angle_beta   90.00
_cell.angle_gamma   90.00
#
_symmetry.space_group_name_H-M   'P 1'
#
loop_
_entity.id
_entity.type
_entity.pdbx_description
1 polymer ?
#
loop_
_entity_poly.entity_id
_entity_poly.type
_entity_poly.pdbx_seq_one_letter_code
_entity_poly.pdbx_strand_id
1 'polypeptide(L)'
;MMMHLTRSKRPFAASVLSVCLVVGLFVDGPCAVAATGDVQDFSIHQHGQTPRALGMGNAFVGVADDFGAMFYNPAGLARLPEGQTNLELIHAGLDTKFPGFFNDIDRVSKTNNISEMVQLLESNYGNHFSARIGALNAYLVRPRWGLALIPVDLTLELRVAQSVGPQLQVVAHQDTTLAYARGWNIAVDGGKLSMGATAKAIYRGYFNKSISAIELAFDSNILKAEDAAEGMTVDGDLGILYTPQIPTSGFFSFLKYAKPTFGATVRNVADYGFTSNFHVIDKYSREPNRLERRFDVGSMYELPDWWIWRSRMMLDIRDMGHTNFTLRKGLHMGAEFLWKVKSWFQGGWRVGVNQGYFTAGFNGDFAMFRLDLVTYAQEVGTTDTPKATRIYMAKMSLDF
;
A
#
# COMPACT_ATOMS: atom_id res chain seq x y z
N MET A 1 42.48 -4.54 48.55
CA MET A 1 42.84 -5.11 47.23
C MET A 1 41.59 -5.08 46.35
N MET A 2 41.41 -3.94 45.68
CA MET A 2 40.20 -3.62 44.90
C MET A 2 40.44 -4.07 43.49
N MET A 3 39.58 -4.98 42.98
CA MET A 3 39.66 -5.48 41.59
C MET A 3 38.64 -4.74 40.75
N HIS A 4 39.13 -3.80 39.92
CA HIS A 4 38.33 -3.10 38.90
C HIS A 4 37.99 -4.02 37.75
N LEU A 5 36.72 -4.36 37.58
CA LEU A 5 36.19 -5.02 36.37
C LEU A 5 35.81 -3.92 35.38
N THR A 6 36.64 -3.72 34.36
CA THR A 6 36.34 -2.90 33.19
C THR A 6 35.32 -3.59 32.32
N ARG A 7 34.12 -3.04 32.26
CA ARG A 7 33.05 -3.42 31.32
C ARG A 7 33.43 -2.95 29.92
N SER A 8 33.81 -3.88 29.06
CA SER A 8 34.01 -3.64 27.63
C SER A 8 32.69 -3.24 26.96
N LYS A 9 32.55 -1.97 26.57
CA LYS A 9 31.51 -1.48 25.67
C LYS A 9 31.83 -1.94 24.27
N ARG A 10 31.21 -3.01 23.77
CA ARG A 10 31.27 -3.34 22.35
C ARG A 10 30.41 -2.35 21.57
N PRO A 11 30.89 -1.80 20.45
CA PRO A 11 30.17 -0.78 19.71
C PRO A 11 28.97 -1.39 18.96
N PHE A 12 27.79 -0.94 19.31
CA PHE A 12 26.50 -1.26 18.68
C PHE A 12 26.42 -0.82 17.20
N ALA A 13 27.39 -0.01 16.76
CA ALA A 13 27.46 0.52 15.39
C ALA A 13 27.69 -0.55 14.31
N ALA A 14 28.30 -1.70 14.64
CA ALA A 14 28.60 -2.73 13.65
C ALA A 14 27.38 -3.53 13.17
N SER A 15 26.33 -3.64 14.01
CA SER A 15 25.12 -4.40 13.68
C SER A 15 24.16 -3.61 12.78
N VAL A 16 24.14 -2.28 12.90
CA VAL A 16 23.30 -1.39 12.08
C VAL A 16 23.89 -1.28 10.66
N LEU A 17 25.22 -1.29 10.55
CA LEU A 17 25.91 -1.23 9.25
C LEU A 17 25.71 -2.50 8.39
N SER A 18 25.59 -3.67 9.03
CA SER A 18 25.35 -4.93 8.31
C SER A 18 23.95 -5.03 7.72
N VAL A 19 22.95 -4.40 8.32
CA VAL A 19 21.58 -4.37 7.79
C VAL A 19 21.47 -3.39 6.62
N CYS A 20 22.19 -2.26 6.67
CA CYS A 20 22.25 -1.32 5.54
C CYS A 20 22.95 -1.93 4.32
N LEU A 21 23.89 -2.86 4.51
CA LEU A 21 24.63 -3.51 3.41
C LEU A 21 23.77 -4.52 2.64
N VAL A 22 22.79 -5.17 3.29
CA VAL A 22 21.87 -6.10 2.62
C VAL A 22 20.81 -5.34 1.80
N VAL A 23 20.40 -4.15 2.22
CA VAL A 23 19.48 -3.28 1.46
C VAL A 23 20.17 -2.66 0.23
N GLY A 24 21.49 -2.42 0.30
CA GLY A 24 22.29 -1.85 -0.81
C GLY A 24 22.50 -2.78 -2.00
N LEU A 25 22.27 -4.09 -1.87
CA LEU A 25 22.47 -5.08 -2.95
C LEU A 25 21.26 -5.20 -3.92
N PHE A 26 20.15 -4.50 -3.64
CA PHE A 26 18.96 -4.50 -4.50
C PHE A 26 18.67 -3.15 -5.16
N VAL A 27 19.59 -2.18 -5.04
CA VAL A 27 19.46 -0.88 -5.68
C VAL A 27 20.02 -0.94 -7.08
N ASP A 28 19.15 -0.85 -8.03
CA ASP A 28 19.34 -0.50 -9.44
C ASP A 28 20.47 -1.25 -10.17
N GLY A 29 20.13 -2.43 -10.68
CA GLY A 29 20.78 -2.93 -11.89
C GLY A 29 20.58 -1.91 -13.04
N PRO A 30 21.49 -1.86 -14.04
CA PRO A 30 21.40 -0.90 -15.13
C PRO A 30 20.00 -0.95 -15.73
N CYS A 31 19.40 0.23 -15.87
CA CYS A 31 18.14 0.39 -16.56
C CYS A 31 18.36 -0.16 -17.97
N ALA A 32 18.06 -1.43 -18.20
CA ALA A 32 18.00 -1.98 -19.53
C ALA A 32 16.96 -1.13 -20.25
N VAL A 33 17.37 -0.45 -21.31
CA VAL A 33 16.46 0.19 -22.24
C VAL A 33 15.53 -0.92 -22.70
N ALA A 34 14.33 -0.96 -22.11
CA ALA A 34 13.34 -1.96 -22.44
C ALA A 34 13.07 -1.85 -23.93
N ALA A 35 13.34 -2.91 -24.68
CA ALA A 35 12.68 -3.06 -25.97
C ALA A 35 11.19 -2.79 -25.74
N THR A 36 10.55 -2.09 -26.66
CA THR A 36 9.15 -1.65 -26.62
C THR A 36 8.18 -2.85 -26.55
N GLY A 37 8.26 -3.62 -25.46
CA GLY A 37 7.30 -4.67 -25.15
C GLY A 37 6.08 -4.05 -24.50
N ASP A 38 4.90 -4.41 -24.95
CA ASP A 38 3.64 -4.02 -24.33
C ASP A 38 3.66 -4.43 -22.86
N VAL A 39 3.62 -3.45 -21.97
CA VAL A 39 3.40 -3.70 -20.55
C VAL A 39 1.95 -4.19 -20.41
N GLN A 40 1.75 -5.46 -20.10
CA GLN A 40 0.41 -6.06 -20.09
C GLN A 40 -0.30 -5.98 -18.74
N ASP A 41 0.45 -5.77 -17.65
CA ASP A 41 -0.10 -5.82 -16.30
C ASP A 41 -0.14 -4.42 -15.67
N PHE A 42 -1.32 -4.07 -15.14
CA PHE A 42 -1.46 -2.94 -14.22
C PHE A 42 -1.00 -3.33 -12.81
N SER A 43 -0.88 -2.35 -11.94
CA SER A 43 -0.57 -2.60 -10.53
C SER A 43 -1.63 -3.49 -9.87
N ILE A 44 -1.24 -4.23 -8.84
CA ILE A 44 -2.20 -4.97 -8.01
C ILE A 44 -2.95 -3.96 -7.15
N HIS A 45 -4.21 -3.67 -7.52
CA HIS A 45 -5.04 -2.74 -6.74
C HIS A 45 -5.27 -3.26 -5.33
N GLN A 46 -4.93 -2.48 -4.34
CA GLN A 46 -5.16 -2.76 -2.92
C GLN A 46 -6.02 -1.68 -2.29
N HIS A 47 -7.13 -2.12 -1.73
CA HIS A 47 -8.05 -1.30 -0.97
C HIS A 47 -7.50 -0.97 0.42
N GLY A 48 -7.73 0.27 0.92
CA GLY A 48 -7.35 0.67 2.27
C GLY A 48 -5.84 0.77 2.54
N GLN A 49 -5.02 1.05 1.53
CA GLN A 49 -3.58 1.30 1.73
C GLN A 49 -3.34 2.55 2.57
N THR A 50 -2.39 2.46 3.50
CA THR A 50 -2.00 3.59 4.33
C THR A 50 -0.62 4.11 3.97
N PRO A 51 -0.35 5.45 4.00
CA PRO A 51 0.98 6.00 3.76
C PRO A 51 2.04 5.41 4.69
N ARG A 52 1.66 5.08 5.93
CA ARG A 52 2.55 4.43 6.89
C ARG A 52 3.04 3.08 6.38
N ALA A 53 2.14 2.21 5.93
CA ALA A 53 2.51 0.91 5.39
C ALA A 53 3.33 1.04 4.09
N LEU A 54 2.93 1.93 3.18
CA LEU A 54 3.63 2.19 1.92
C LEU A 54 5.08 2.65 2.16
N GLY A 55 5.32 3.51 3.17
CA GLY A 55 6.67 3.93 3.55
C GLY A 55 7.55 2.80 4.08
N MET A 56 6.94 1.74 4.62
CA MET A 56 7.60 0.51 5.08
C MET A 56 7.62 -0.58 4.01
N GLY A 57 7.66 -0.22 2.72
CA GLY A 57 7.59 -1.19 1.64
C GLY A 57 6.26 -1.92 1.54
N ASN A 58 5.20 -1.40 2.13
CA ASN A 58 3.88 -2.04 2.24
C ASN A 58 3.87 -3.34 3.10
N ALA A 59 4.90 -3.53 3.95
CA ALA A 59 5.00 -4.65 4.91
C ALA A 59 4.31 -4.26 6.23
N PHE A 60 3.10 -4.77 6.46
CA PHE A 60 2.27 -4.38 7.62
C PHE A 60 1.50 -5.53 8.26
N VAL A 61 1.55 -6.74 7.67
CA VAL A 61 0.76 -7.92 8.12
C VAL A 61 1.16 -8.35 9.53
N GLY A 62 2.46 -8.29 9.86
CA GLY A 62 2.98 -8.64 11.18
C GLY A 62 2.89 -7.50 12.21
N VAL A 63 2.75 -6.24 11.78
CA VAL A 63 2.68 -5.05 12.64
C VAL A 63 1.26 -4.75 13.08
N ALA A 64 0.38 -4.41 12.16
CA ALA A 64 -1.06 -4.18 12.26
C ALA A 64 -1.51 -3.53 13.59
N ASP A 65 -0.87 -2.39 13.99
CA ASP A 65 -1.03 -1.77 15.31
C ASP A 65 -1.64 -0.36 15.28
N ASP A 66 -2.33 -0.02 14.19
CA ASP A 66 -3.14 1.19 14.03
C ASP A 66 -4.46 0.89 13.29
N PHE A 67 -5.17 1.93 12.83
CA PHE A 67 -6.41 1.78 12.06
C PHE A 67 -6.22 0.97 10.76
N GLY A 68 -5.02 0.94 10.18
CA GLY A 68 -4.69 0.10 9.02
C GLY A 68 -4.84 -1.40 9.29
N ALA A 69 -4.83 -1.83 10.57
CA ALA A 69 -5.11 -3.21 10.94
C ALA A 69 -6.42 -3.74 10.34
N MET A 70 -7.43 -2.88 10.19
CA MET A 70 -8.73 -3.26 9.60
C MET A 70 -8.60 -3.83 8.18
N PHE A 71 -7.56 -3.44 7.41
CA PHE A 71 -7.37 -3.78 6.00
C PHE A 71 -6.13 -4.64 5.74
N TYR A 72 -5.18 -4.68 6.69
CA TYR A 72 -3.95 -5.49 6.57
C TYR A 72 -4.00 -6.77 7.37
N ASN A 73 -4.38 -6.70 8.65
CA ASN A 73 -4.54 -7.86 9.53
C ASN A 73 -5.44 -7.52 10.73
N PRO A 74 -6.72 -7.87 10.68
CA PRO A 74 -7.67 -7.49 11.73
C PRO A 74 -7.35 -8.07 13.12
N ALA A 75 -6.49 -9.09 13.22
CA ALA A 75 -6.02 -9.60 14.50
C ALA A 75 -5.25 -8.55 15.32
N GLY A 76 -4.67 -7.54 14.64
CA GLY A 76 -3.98 -6.43 15.27
C GLY A 76 -4.86 -5.62 16.21
N LEU A 77 -6.16 -5.49 15.92
CA LEU A 77 -7.13 -4.79 16.78
C LEU A 77 -7.20 -5.36 18.20
N ALA A 78 -6.97 -6.67 18.36
CA ALA A 78 -6.93 -7.30 19.67
C ALA A 78 -5.73 -6.87 20.52
N ARG A 79 -4.71 -6.26 19.91
CA ARG A 79 -3.45 -5.86 20.54
C ARG A 79 -3.31 -4.37 20.75
N LEU A 80 -4.26 -3.57 20.26
CA LEU A 80 -4.24 -2.12 20.43
C LEU A 80 -4.35 -1.78 21.92
N PRO A 81 -3.40 -0.98 22.46
CA PRO A 81 -3.43 -0.58 23.86
C PRO A 81 -4.51 0.48 24.13
N GLU A 82 -4.74 1.36 23.15
CA GLU A 82 -5.62 2.53 23.25
C GLU A 82 -6.48 2.67 22.00
N GLY A 83 -7.56 3.45 22.13
CA GLY A 83 -8.40 3.82 21.01
C GLY A 83 -7.73 4.91 20.15
N GLN A 84 -8.02 4.91 18.86
CA GLN A 84 -7.56 5.89 17.89
C GLN A 84 -8.76 6.36 17.06
N THR A 85 -8.84 7.65 16.81
CA THR A 85 -9.76 8.23 15.84
C THR A 85 -8.94 8.99 14.83
N ASN A 86 -8.93 8.56 13.59
CA ASN A 86 -8.25 9.23 12.51
C ASN A 86 -9.29 9.76 11.53
N LEU A 87 -9.30 11.07 11.31
CA LEU A 87 -10.08 11.72 10.28
C LEU A 87 -9.12 12.22 9.20
N GLU A 88 -9.05 11.50 8.12
CA GLU A 88 -8.28 11.89 6.96
C GLU A 88 -9.01 12.97 6.18
N LEU A 89 -8.40 14.14 6.09
CA LEU A 89 -8.95 15.25 5.32
C LEU A 89 -8.77 15.02 3.82
N ILE A 90 -7.52 14.71 3.45
CA ILE A 90 -7.15 14.42 2.09
C ILE A 90 -5.84 13.59 2.05
N HIS A 91 -5.74 12.68 1.10
CA HIS A 91 -4.46 12.22 0.58
C HIS A 91 -4.42 12.38 -0.94
N ALA A 92 -3.24 12.72 -1.46
CA ALA A 92 -2.99 12.78 -2.89
C ALA A 92 -1.63 12.18 -3.20
N GLY A 93 -1.59 11.27 -4.14
CA GLY A 93 -0.39 10.63 -4.64
C GLY A 93 -0.34 10.69 -6.16
N LEU A 94 0.81 11.10 -6.72
CA LEU A 94 0.98 11.28 -8.15
C LEU A 94 2.35 10.73 -8.61
N ASP A 95 2.38 10.11 -9.78
CA ASP A 95 3.61 9.98 -10.54
C ASP A 95 4.05 11.37 -11.04
N THR A 96 5.35 11.66 -10.98
CA THR A 96 5.88 13.00 -11.32
C THR A 96 5.64 13.41 -12.77
N LYS A 97 5.49 12.45 -13.68
CA LYS A 97 5.25 12.70 -15.12
C LYS A 97 3.77 12.82 -15.44
N PHE A 98 2.87 12.38 -14.51
CA PHE A 98 1.43 12.38 -14.74
C PHE A 98 0.87 13.76 -15.12
N PRO A 99 1.16 14.86 -14.38
CA PRO A 99 0.61 16.18 -14.71
C PRO A 99 1.06 16.70 -16.08
N GLY A 100 2.35 16.49 -16.43
CA GLY A 100 2.89 16.90 -17.72
C GLY A 100 2.21 16.18 -18.87
N PHE A 101 2.13 14.86 -18.80
CA PHE A 101 1.49 14.05 -19.83
C PHE A 101 0.00 14.39 -20.01
N PHE A 102 -0.73 14.58 -18.91
CA PHE A 102 -2.13 14.97 -18.95
C PHE A 102 -2.34 16.34 -19.60
N ASN A 103 -1.50 17.32 -19.26
CA ASN A 103 -1.53 18.65 -19.87
C ASN A 103 -1.20 18.61 -21.37
N ASP A 104 -0.28 17.73 -21.80
CA ASP A 104 0.04 17.56 -23.21
C ASP A 104 -1.13 16.97 -24.00
N ILE A 105 -1.84 15.98 -23.46
CA ILE A 105 -3.07 15.44 -24.06
C ILE A 105 -4.10 16.57 -24.22
N ASP A 106 -4.38 17.32 -23.15
CA ASP A 106 -5.36 18.42 -23.19
C ASP A 106 -4.95 19.52 -24.21
N ARG A 107 -3.69 19.86 -24.27
CA ARG A 107 -3.15 20.84 -25.24
C ARG A 107 -3.33 20.36 -26.68
N VAL A 108 -2.93 19.13 -26.99
CA VAL A 108 -2.98 18.59 -28.37
C VAL A 108 -4.43 18.36 -28.80
N SER A 109 -5.32 17.90 -27.90
CA SER A 109 -6.74 17.72 -28.24
C SER A 109 -7.43 19.04 -28.65
N LYS A 110 -7.03 20.18 -28.09
CA LYS A 110 -7.57 21.50 -28.45
C LYS A 110 -7.20 21.95 -29.86
N THR A 111 -6.16 21.36 -30.46
CA THR A 111 -5.75 21.64 -31.84
C THR A 111 -6.44 20.72 -32.84
N ASN A 112 -7.13 19.69 -32.42
CA ASN A 112 -7.71 18.60 -33.21
C ASN A 112 -6.69 17.98 -34.21
N ASN A 113 -5.40 17.97 -33.83
CA ASN A 113 -4.32 17.50 -34.68
C ASN A 113 -4.00 16.01 -34.38
N ILE A 114 -4.54 15.12 -35.22
CA ILE A 114 -4.34 13.67 -35.10
C ILE A 114 -2.86 13.30 -35.17
N SER A 115 -2.10 13.92 -36.08
CA SER A 115 -0.67 13.58 -36.24
C SER A 115 0.14 13.95 -35.00
N GLU A 116 -0.15 15.07 -34.35
CA GLU A 116 0.51 15.49 -33.13
C GLU A 116 0.13 14.57 -31.97
N MET A 117 -1.15 14.13 -31.88
CA MET A 117 -1.59 13.17 -30.86
C MET A 117 -0.92 11.80 -31.06
N VAL A 118 -0.81 11.31 -32.29
CA VAL A 118 -0.07 10.09 -32.63
C VAL A 118 1.37 10.20 -32.14
N GLN A 119 2.05 11.30 -32.50
CA GLN A 119 3.44 11.52 -32.08
C GLN A 119 3.61 11.62 -30.57
N LEU A 120 2.66 12.27 -29.86
CA LEU A 120 2.65 12.35 -28.41
C LEU A 120 2.56 10.95 -27.79
N LEU A 121 1.64 10.10 -28.24
CA LEU A 121 1.51 8.74 -27.74
C LEU A 121 2.73 7.89 -28.11
N GLU A 122 3.23 7.96 -29.33
CA GLU A 122 4.42 7.21 -29.76
C GLU A 122 5.65 7.54 -28.93
N SER A 123 5.86 8.81 -28.59
CA SER A 123 6.97 9.24 -27.73
C SER A 123 6.85 8.75 -26.27
N ASN A 124 5.66 8.30 -25.89
CA ASN A 124 5.35 7.78 -24.55
C ASN A 124 5.04 6.28 -24.51
N TYR A 125 5.33 5.53 -25.56
CA TYR A 125 5.08 4.09 -25.58
C TYR A 125 5.66 3.36 -24.37
N GLY A 126 4.83 2.48 -23.80
CA GLY A 126 5.14 1.71 -22.61
C GLY A 126 5.22 2.54 -21.34
N ASN A 127 5.04 3.87 -21.37
CA ASN A 127 4.96 4.64 -20.13
C ASN A 127 3.66 4.35 -19.39
N HIS A 128 3.79 4.35 -18.07
CA HIS A 128 2.69 4.18 -17.12
C HIS A 128 2.67 5.38 -16.19
N PHE A 129 1.50 5.92 -15.97
CA PHE A 129 1.27 7.07 -15.11
C PHE A 129 0.19 6.71 -14.10
N SER A 130 0.35 7.12 -12.85
CA SER A 130 -0.61 6.81 -11.79
C SER A 130 -0.93 8.03 -10.94
N ALA A 131 -2.20 8.14 -10.57
CA ALA A 131 -2.69 9.10 -9.59
C ALA A 131 -3.58 8.39 -8.58
N ARG A 132 -3.50 8.79 -7.31
CA ARG A 132 -4.34 8.30 -6.24
C ARG A 132 -4.82 9.46 -5.38
N ILE A 133 -6.12 9.50 -5.11
CA ILE A 133 -6.75 10.56 -4.32
C ILE A 133 -7.75 9.92 -3.35
N GLY A 134 -7.70 10.33 -2.09
CA GLY A 134 -8.73 10.02 -1.11
C GLY A 134 -9.06 11.23 -0.27
N ALA A 135 -10.27 11.31 0.20
CA ALA A 135 -10.75 12.44 0.98
C ALA A 135 -11.84 12.02 1.98
N LEU A 136 -11.87 12.72 3.12
CA LEU A 136 -12.89 12.60 4.16
C LEU A 136 -13.02 11.18 4.72
N ASN A 137 -11.92 10.41 4.74
CA ASN A 137 -11.93 9.06 5.27
C ASN A 137 -11.89 9.11 6.80
N ALA A 138 -12.77 8.36 7.44
CA ALA A 138 -12.91 8.31 8.89
C ALA A 138 -12.66 6.91 9.43
N TYR A 139 -11.79 6.81 10.43
CA TYR A 139 -11.45 5.57 11.11
C TYR A 139 -11.64 5.74 12.62
N LEU A 140 -12.51 4.94 13.19
CA LEU A 140 -12.75 4.85 14.62
C LEU A 140 -12.30 3.48 15.10
N VAL A 141 -11.14 3.41 15.76
CA VAL A 141 -10.59 2.16 16.25
C VAL A 141 -10.51 2.19 17.76
N ARG A 142 -10.92 1.12 18.38
CA ARG A 142 -10.87 0.89 19.83
C ARG A 142 -10.24 -0.47 20.09
N PRO A 143 -9.72 -0.74 21.28
CA PRO A 143 -9.25 -2.07 21.62
C PRO A 143 -10.29 -3.14 21.25
N ARG A 144 -9.89 -4.09 20.40
CA ARG A 144 -10.67 -5.23 19.89
C ARG A 144 -11.72 -4.93 18.82
N TRP A 145 -12.00 -3.69 18.42
CA TRP A 145 -12.92 -3.42 17.31
C TRP A 145 -12.61 -2.12 16.59
N GLY A 146 -13.09 -1.99 15.37
CA GLY A 146 -12.95 -0.78 14.58
C GLY A 146 -14.08 -0.61 13.58
N LEU A 147 -14.32 0.65 13.20
CA LEU A 147 -15.25 1.07 12.17
C LEU A 147 -14.51 2.02 11.23
N ALA A 148 -14.69 1.85 9.91
CA ALA A 148 -14.13 2.73 8.91
C ALA A 148 -15.19 3.13 7.89
N LEU A 149 -15.20 4.41 7.53
CA LEU A 149 -15.95 4.96 6.42
C LEU A 149 -14.96 5.63 5.47
N ILE A 150 -14.87 5.14 4.24
CA ILE A 150 -13.99 5.64 3.19
C ILE A 150 -14.89 6.06 2.02
N PRO A 151 -15.34 7.32 1.95
CA PRO A 151 -16.20 7.78 0.88
C PRO A 151 -15.48 7.94 -0.46
N VAL A 152 -14.18 8.27 -0.43
CA VAL A 152 -13.39 8.50 -1.64
C VAL A 152 -12.04 7.78 -1.56
N ASP A 153 -11.84 6.78 -2.40
CA ASP A 153 -10.55 6.14 -2.68
C ASP A 153 -10.45 5.94 -4.20
N LEU A 154 -9.96 6.98 -4.88
CA LEU A 154 -9.81 7.00 -6.34
C LEU A 154 -8.39 6.62 -6.71
N THR A 155 -8.25 5.64 -7.58
CA THR A 155 -6.99 5.28 -8.24
C THR A 155 -7.19 5.40 -9.74
N LEU A 156 -6.30 6.13 -10.42
CA LEU A 156 -6.28 6.29 -11.86
C LEU A 156 -4.92 5.82 -12.39
N GLU A 157 -4.95 4.91 -13.34
CA GLU A 157 -3.77 4.39 -14.03
C GLU A 157 -3.92 4.60 -15.54
N LEU A 158 -2.91 5.21 -16.14
CA LEU A 158 -2.82 5.45 -17.57
C LEU A 158 -1.62 4.69 -18.14
N ARG A 159 -1.80 4.02 -19.26
CA ARG A 159 -0.74 3.31 -19.95
C ARG A 159 -0.80 3.62 -21.44
N VAL A 160 0.32 4.02 -22.01
CA VAL A 160 0.43 4.19 -23.47
C VAL A 160 0.87 2.87 -24.08
N ALA A 161 0.03 2.29 -24.92
CA ALA A 161 0.23 1.00 -25.55
C ALA A 161 0.12 1.11 -27.08
N GLN A 162 0.67 0.11 -27.76
CA GLN A 162 0.51 -0.09 -29.19
C GLN A 162 -0.34 -1.34 -29.44
N SER A 163 -1.38 -1.21 -30.26
CA SER A 163 -2.17 -2.33 -30.76
C SER A 163 -2.28 -2.20 -32.26
N VAL A 164 -3.44 -1.85 -32.82
CA VAL A 164 -3.59 -1.51 -34.27
C VAL A 164 -2.97 -0.12 -34.56
N GLY A 165 -2.75 0.69 -33.53
CA GLY A 165 -2.12 2.01 -33.54
C GLY A 165 -1.85 2.47 -32.12
N PRO A 166 -1.34 3.71 -31.94
CA PRO A 166 -1.13 4.29 -30.61
C PRO A 166 -2.47 4.44 -29.88
N GLN A 167 -2.49 3.98 -28.62
CA GLN A 167 -3.68 4.10 -27.76
C GLN A 167 -3.30 4.36 -26.32
N LEU A 168 -4.18 5.04 -25.61
CA LEU A 168 -4.12 5.25 -24.19
C LEU A 168 -5.07 4.25 -23.49
N GLN A 169 -4.53 3.33 -22.73
CA GLN A 169 -5.32 2.48 -21.84
C GLN A 169 -5.53 3.21 -20.52
N VAL A 170 -6.76 3.28 -20.09
CA VAL A 170 -7.19 3.98 -18.88
C VAL A 170 -7.88 2.98 -17.97
N VAL A 171 -7.40 2.85 -16.73
CA VAL A 171 -8.07 2.08 -15.67
C VAL A 171 -8.27 3.00 -14.48
N ALA A 172 -9.51 3.10 -14.01
CA ALA A 172 -9.83 3.85 -12.81
C ALA A 172 -10.72 3.01 -11.87
N HIS A 173 -10.42 3.12 -10.56
CA HIS A 173 -11.23 2.54 -9.50
C HIS A 173 -11.62 3.68 -8.56
N GLN A 174 -12.90 3.82 -8.28
CA GLN A 174 -13.43 4.67 -7.23
C GLN A 174 -14.17 3.78 -6.25
N ASP A 175 -13.57 3.55 -5.07
CA ASP A 175 -14.17 2.71 -4.05
C ASP A 175 -14.73 3.58 -2.91
N THR A 176 -16.01 3.32 -2.57
CA THR A 176 -16.65 3.83 -1.35
C THR A 176 -16.83 2.65 -0.41
N THR A 177 -16.26 2.71 0.79
CA THR A 177 -16.21 1.55 1.70
C THR A 177 -16.75 1.89 3.08
N LEU A 178 -17.58 0.99 3.57
CA LEU A 178 -17.93 0.87 4.99
C LEU A 178 -17.35 -0.45 5.51
N ALA A 179 -16.53 -0.40 6.57
CA ALA A 179 -15.93 -1.59 7.14
C ALA A 179 -16.11 -1.64 8.66
N TYR A 180 -16.37 -2.83 9.17
CA TYR A 180 -16.37 -3.14 10.60
C TYR A 180 -15.40 -4.30 10.86
N ALA A 181 -14.53 -4.13 11.83
CA ALA A 181 -13.55 -5.16 12.18
C ALA A 181 -13.60 -5.48 13.67
N ARG A 182 -13.28 -6.74 14.00
CA ARG A 182 -13.20 -7.20 15.38
C ARG A 182 -12.02 -8.16 15.58
N GLY A 183 -11.34 -7.99 16.72
CA GLY A 183 -10.21 -8.83 17.13
C GLY A 183 -10.45 -9.51 18.49
N TRP A 184 -9.84 -10.69 18.66
CA TRP A 184 -9.92 -11.51 19.86
C TRP A 184 -8.53 -12.02 20.25
N ASN A 185 -8.24 -12.02 21.54
CA ASN A 185 -7.07 -12.70 22.08
C ASN A 185 -7.47 -14.12 22.50
N ILE A 186 -6.66 -15.09 22.12
CA ILE A 186 -6.86 -16.50 22.45
C ILE A 186 -5.75 -16.93 23.39
N ALA A 187 -6.13 -17.53 24.51
CA ALA A 187 -5.16 -18.10 25.45
C ALA A 187 -4.52 -19.34 24.81
N VAL A 188 -3.20 -19.30 24.65
CA VAL A 188 -2.39 -20.43 24.16
C VAL A 188 -1.12 -20.52 25.02
N ASP A 189 -0.68 -21.74 25.26
CA ASP A 189 0.59 -21.96 25.91
C ASP A 189 1.74 -21.59 24.97
N GLY A 190 2.75 -20.91 25.51
CA GLY A 190 3.97 -20.57 24.78
C GLY A 190 3.92 -19.29 23.93
N GLY A 191 2.89 -18.43 24.07
CA GLY A 191 2.86 -17.15 23.36
C GLY A 191 1.57 -16.37 23.49
N LYS A 192 1.43 -15.35 22.63
CA LYS A 192 0.21 -14.55 22.47
C LYS A 192 -0.37 -14.81 21.09
N LEU A 193 -1.56 -15.39 21.03
CA LEU A 193 -2.31 -15.57 19.80
C LEU A 193 -3.46 -14.55 19.74
N SER A 194 -3.59 -13.87 18.65
CA SER A 194 -4.73 -13.00 18.36
C SER A 194 -5.34 -13.40 17.02
N MET A 195 -6.64 -13.30 16.92
CA MET A 195 -7.40 -13.52 15.70
C MET A 195 -8.25 -12.28 15.40
N GLY A 196 -8.66 -12.10 14.16
CA GLY A 196 -9.54 -11.00 13.79
C GLY A 196 -10.29 -11.26 12.50
N ALA A 197 -11.39 -10.54 12.35
CA ALA A 197 -12.20 -10.55 11.14
C ALA A 197 -12.63 -9.12 10.80
N THR A 198 -12.68 -8.81 9.51
CA THR A 198 -13.26 -7.58 8.96
C THR A 198 -14.42 -7.96 8.05
N ALA A 199 -15.54 -7.27 8.19
CA ALA A 199 -16.62 -7.26 7.19
C ALA A 199 -16.58 -5.90 6.51
N LYS A 200 -16.68 -5.87 5.18
CA LYS A 200 -16.62 -4.65 4.38
C LYS A 200 -17.67 -4.66 3.29
N ALA A 201 -18.41 -3.55 3.18
CA ALA A 201 -19.29 -3.27 2.06
C ALA A 201 -18.60 -2.25 1.16
N ILE A 202 -18.42 -2.57 -0.10
CA ILE A 202 -17.68 -1.75 -1.07
C ILE A 202 -18.60 -1.44 -2.24
N TYR A 203 -18.77 -0.17 -2.53
CA TYR A 203 -19.39 0.30 -3.77
C TYR A 203 -18.30 0.81 -4.69
N ARG A 204 -18.15 0.19 -5.87
CA ARG A 204 -17.09 0.47 -6.83
C ARG A 204 -17.65 1.09 -8.09
N GLY A 205 -17.10 2.26 -8.46
CA GLY A 205 -17.11 2.74 -9.81
C GLY A 205 -15.82 2.27 -10.52
N TYR A 206 -15.95 1.64 -11.67
CA TYR A 206 -14.82 1.07 -12.40
C TYR A 206 -14.81 1.51 -13.85
N PHE A 207 -13.67 1.92 -14.33
CA PHE A 207 -13.45 2.31 -15.71
C PHE A 207 -12.26 1.54 -16.27
N ASN A 208 -12.44 0.94 -17.45
CA ASN A 208 -11.37 0.26 -18.17
C ASN A 208 -11.63 0.38 -19.68
N LYS A 209 -10.88 1.26 -20.32
CA LYS A 209 -11.05 1.55 -21.77
C LYS A 209 -9.70 1.83 -22.42
N SER A 210 -9.57 1.37 -23.66
CA SER A 210 -8.50 1.77 -24.57
C SER A 210 -9.03 2.86 -25.52
N ILE A 211 -8.39 4.02 -25.49
CA ILE A 211 -8.78 5.21 -26.24
C ILE A 211 -7.75 5.41 -27.34
N SER A 212 -8.18 5.47 -28.60
CA SER A 212 -7.28 5.66 -29.73
C SER A 212 -6.74 7.10 -29.82
N ALA A 213 -5.60 7.29 -30.50
CA ALA A 213 -5.05 8.62 -30.77
C ALA A 213 -6.06 9.51 -31.50
N ILE A 214 -6.90 8.95 -32.39
CA ILE A 214 -7.93 9.69 -33.10
C ILE A 214 -8.99 10.21 -32.13
N GLU A 215 -9.50 9.35 -31.24
CA GLU A 215 -10.50 9.74 -30.24
C GLU A 215 -9.95 10.84 -29.32
N LEU A 216 -8.71 10.67 -28.81
CA LEU A 216 -8.06 11.66 -27.95
C LEU A 216 -7.79 13.00 -28.64
N ALA A 217 -7.54 12.99 -29.96
CA ALA A 217 -7.30 14.25 -30.72
C ALA A 217 -8.56 15.13 -30.77
N PHE A 218 -9.76 14.56 -30.67
CA PHE A 218 -11.01 15.31 -30.71
C PHE A 218 -11.67 15.49 -29.36
N ASP A 219 -11.31 14.66 -28.37
CA ASP A 219 -11.91 14.69 -27.02
C ASP A 219 -10.87 14.28 -25.98
N SER A 220 -10.43 15.22 -25.15
CA SER A 220 -9.52 14.95 -24.03
C SER A 220 -10.19 14.38 -22.80
N ASN A 221 -11.52 14.22 -22.81
CA ASN A 221 -12.22 13.61 -21.67
C ASN A 221 -12.03 12.09 -21.67
N ILE A 222 -11.00 11.65 -20.92
CA ILE A 222 -10.62 10.23 -20.83
C ILE A 222 -11.54 9.41 -19.92
N LEU A 223 -12.35 10.05 -19.07
CA LEU A 223 -13.27 9.38 -18.14
C LEU A 223 -14.71 9.79 -18.47
N LYS A 224 -15.40 8.98 -19.28
CA LYS A 224 -16.81 9.21 -19.58
C LYS A 224 -17.68 8.31 -18.72
N ALA A 225 -18.70 8.88 -18.08
CA ALA A 225 -19.61 8.14 -17.22
C ALA A 225 -20.32 6.97 -17.96
N GLU A 226 -20.58 7.14 -19.26
CA GLU A 226 -21.18 6.09 -20.11
C GLU A 226 -20.29 4.85 -20.31
N ASP A 227 -18.98 4.96 -20.06
CA ASP A 227 -18.04 3.84 -20.18
C ASP A 227 -17.72 3.20 -18.82
N ALA A 228 -18.20 3.78 -17.72
CA ALA A 228 -17.98 3.24 -16.37
C ALA A 228 -18.88 2.03 -16.09
N ALA A 229 -18.37 1.09 -15.33
CA ALA A 229 -19.13 0.02 -14.68
C ALA A 229 -19.28 0.36 -13.19
N GLU A 230 -20.35 -0.06 -12.55
CA GLU A 230 -20.51 0.14 -11.11
C GLU A 230 -21.19 -1.06 -10.44
N GLY A 231 -20.96 -1.20 -9.15
CA GLY A 231 -21.58 -2.24 -8.38
C GLY A 231 -21.21 -2.22 -6.91
N MET A 232 -21.96 -2.94 -6.12
CA MET A 232 -21.75 -3.15 -4.70
C MET A 232 -21.43 -4.60 -4.40
N THR A 233 -20.51 -4.83 -3.48
CA THR A 233 -20.21 -6.15 -2.93
C THR A 233 -20.08 -6.07 -1.40
N VAL A 234 -20.26 -7.21 -0.75
CA VAL A 234 -19.93 -7.38 0.68
C VAL A 234 -18.94 -8.54 0.79
N ASP A 235 -17.81 -8.27 1.38
CA ASP A 235 -16.73 -9.24 1.53
C ASP A 235 -16.12 -9.14 2.95
N GLY A 236 -15.16 -9.98 3.25
CA GLY A 236 -14.49 -9.99 4.54
C GLY A 236 -13.04 -10.43 4.46
N ASP A 237 -12.33 -10.11 5.53
CA ASP A 237 -10.94 -10.50 5.72
C ASP A 237 -10.80 -11.22 7.05
N LEU A 238 -9.94 -12.23 7.11
CA LEU A 238 -9.60 -12.97 8.34
C LEU A 238 -8.11 -12.85 8.59
N GLY A 239 -7.73 -12.68 9.86
CA GLY A 239 -6.32 -12.54 10.23
C GLY A 239 -5.96 -13.22 11.52
N ILE A 240 -4.69 -13.58 11.62
CA ILE A 240 -4.06 -14.10 12.83
C ILE A 240 -2.73 -13.37 13.09
N LEU A 241 -2.39 -13.21 14.37
CA LEU A 241 -1.08 -12.75 14.84
C LEU A 241 -0.61 -13.65 15.98
N TYR A 242 0.61 -14.12 15.86
CA TYR A 242 1.25 -14.94 16.89
C TYR A 242 2.59 -14.35 17.31
N THR A 243 2.75 -14.10 18.62
CA THR A 243 4.03 -13.70 19.22
C THR A 243 4.47 -14.82 20.14
N PRO A 244 5.50 -15.61 19.78
CA PRO A 244 5.99 -16.71 20.58
C PRO A 244 6.64 -16.21 21.87
N GLN A 245 6.53 -17.00 22.94
CA GLN A 245 7.33 -16.81 24.12
C GLN A 245 8.73 -17.40 23.89
N ILE A 246 9.73 -16.52 23.78
CA ILE A 246 11.10 -16.93 23.46
C ILE A 246 11.78 -17.47 24.73
N PRO A 247 12.40 -18.66 24.67
CA PRO A 247 13.17 -19.22 25.78
C PRO A 247 14.31 -18.29 26.22
N THR A 248 14.58 -18.24 27.53
CA THR A 248 15.67 -17.41 28.08
C THR A 248 17.06 -18.03 27.84
N SER A 249 17.13 -19.32 27.51
CA SER A 249 18.36 -20.09 27.27
C SER A 249 18.25 -20.90 25.98
N GLY A 250 19.40 -21.33 25.44
CA GLY A 250 19.50 -22.10 24.20
C GLY A 250 19.74 -21.25 22.96
N PHE A 251 19.84 -21.94 21.80
CA PHE A 251 20.23 -21.34 20.52
C PHE A 251 19.33 -20.15 20.10
N PHE A 252 18.02 -20.24 20.34
CA PHE A 252 17.05 -19.19 19.95
C PHE A 252 16.91 -18.07 20.98
N SER A 253 17.66 -18.09 22.10
CA SER A 253 17.54 -17.09 23.17
C SER A 253 17.84 -15.65 22.71
N PHE A 254 18.60 -15.47 21.61
CA PHE A 254 18.86 -14.15 21.03
C PHE A 254 17.60 -13.47 20.48
N LEU A 255 16.61 -14.25 20.03
CA LEU A 255 15.33 -13.71 19.52
C LEU A 255 14.52 -12.98 20.56
N LYS A 256 14.80 -13.16 21.88
CA LYS A 256 14.14 -12.40 22.95
C LYS A 256 14.35 -10.89 22.82
N TYR A 257 15.45 -10.47 22.19
CA TYR A 257 15.75 -9.06 21.96
C TYR A 257 15.03 -8.48 20.73
N ALA A 258 14.58 -9.33 19.82
CA ALA A 258 13.89 -8.97 18.59
C ALA A 258 12.36 -9.13 18.66
N LYS A 259 11.84 -9.75 19.73
CA LYS A 259 10.40 -9.98 19.98
C LYS A 259 9.60 -10.28 18.72
N PRO A 260 9.87 -11.39 18.01
CA PRO A 260 9.24 -11.67 16.72
C PRO A 260 7.73 -11.80 16.86
N THR A 261 7.00 -11.26 15.91
CA THR A 261 5.55 -11.46 15.73
C THR A 261 5.32 -11.95 14.32
N PHE A 262 4.55 -13.00 14.15
CA PHE A 262 4.18 -13.58 12.87
C PHE A 262 2.71 -13.31 12.61
N GLY A 263 2.38 -12.94 11.38
CA GLY A 263 1.03 -12.67 10.93
C GLY A 263 0.66 -13.46 9.69
N ALA A 264 -0.60 -13.80 9.56
CA ALA A 264 -1.17 -14.31 8.32
C ALA A 264 -2.58 -13.74 8.15
N THR A 265 -2.96 -13.49 6.89
CA THR A 265 -4.26 -12.92 6.55
C THR A 265 -4.79 -13.56 5.29
N VAL A 266 -6.10 -13.80 5.26
CA VAL A 266 -6.86 -14.08 4.05
C VAL A 266 -7.75 -12.88 3.78
N ARG A 267 -7.51 -12.19 2.68
CA ARG A 267 -8.31 -11.05 2.24
C ARG A 267 -9.30 -11.47 1.16
N ASN A 268 -10.46 -10.80 1.13
CA ASN A 268 -11.53 -11.06 0.16
C ASN A 268 -11.96 -12.53 0.20
N VAL A 269 -12.39 -13.00 1.37
CA VAL A 269 -12.72 -14.42 1.62
C VAL A 269 -13.84 -14.92 0.71
N ALA A 270 -14.82 -14.06 0.39
CA ALA A 270 -15.95 -14.40 -0.44
C ALA A 270 -15.55 -14.64 -1.90
N ASP A 271 -14.54 -13.92 -2.42
CA ASP A 271 -13.98 -14.10 -3.76
C ASP A 271 -15.04 -14.03 -4.87
N TYR A 272 -15.96 -13.08 -4.80
CA TYR A 272 -16.98 -12.87 -5.80
C TYR A 272 -17.04 -11.43 -6.30
N GLY A 273 -17.87 -11.17 -7.31
CA GLY A 273 -17.97 -9.89 -7.99
C GLY A 273 -18.90 -8.88 -7.29
N PHE A 274 -19.20 -7.81 -7.99
CA PHE A 274 -20.07 -6.72 -7.59
C PHE A 274 -21.47 -6.96 -8.17
N THR A 275 -22.31 -7.68 -7.46
CA THR A 275 -23.59 -8.22 -7.97
C THR A 275 -24.77 -7.26 -7.86
N SER A 276 -24.65 -6.19 -7.09
CA SER A 276 -25.73 -5.22 -6.88
C SER A 276 -25.35 -3.89 -7.50
N ASN A 277 -26.20 -3.36 -8.41
CA ASN A 277 -25.99 -2.08 -9.07
C ASN A 277 -27.10 -1.10 -8.66
N PHE A 278 -26.72 0.10 -8.23
CA PHE A 278 -27.67 1.18 -7.87
C PHE A 278 -27.92 2.17 -9.01
N HIS A 279 -27.29 1.98 -10.16
CA HIS A 279 -27.43 2.84 -11.36
C HIS A 279 -27.17 4.34 -11.07
N VAL A 280 -26.13 4.62 -10.27
CA VAL A 280 -25.73 6.00 -9.99
C VAL A 280 -24.95 6.59 -11.15
N ILE A 281 -24.11 5.79 -11.80
CA ILE A 281 -23.21 6.18 -12.90
C ILE A 281 -23.58 5.38 -14.17
N ASP A 282 -23.63 4.05 -14.08
CA ASP A 282 -23.84 3.17 -15.21
C ASP A 282 -25.32 2.82 -15.43
N LYS A 283 -25.82 3.15 -16.62
CA LYS A 283 -27.17 2.82 -17.05
C LYS A 283 -27.31 1.39 -17.62
N TYR A 284 -26.19 0.73 -17.92
CA TYR A 284 -26.15 -0.53 -18.65
C TYR A 284 -25.88 -1.76 -17.78
N SER A 285 -25.75 -1.61 -16.46
CA SER A 285 -25.53 -2.71 -15.50
C SER A 285 -24.26 -3.52 -15.77
N ARG A 286 -23.18 -2.86 -16.17
CA ARG A 286 -21.86 -3.50 -16.32
C ARG A 286 -21.27 -3.76 -14.94
N GLU A 287 -20.70 -4.93 -14.74
CA GLU A 287 -20.08 -5.31 -13.49
C GLU A 287 -18.60 -4.85 -13.44
N PRO A 288 -18.14 -4.24 -12.33
CA PRO A 288 -16.73 -3.99 -12.09
C PRO A 288 -15.92 -5.27 -11.95
N ASN A 289 -14.58 -5.16 -12.07
CA ASN A 289 -13.69 -6.27 -11.77
C ASN A 289 -13.87 -6.75 -10.32
N ARG A 290 -13.90 -8.08 -10.14
CA ARG A 290 -14.11 -8.71 -8.82
C ARG A 290 -12.96 -8.46 -7.84
N LEU A 291 -13.25 -8.66 -6.56
CA LEU A 291 -12.22 -8.73 -5.51
C LEU A 291 -11.68 -10.15 -5.46
N GLU A 292 -10.45 -10.36 -5.92
CA GLU A 292 -9.81 -11.67 -5.86
C GLU A 292 -9.36 -12.01 -4.44
N ARG A 293 -9.54 -13.28 -4.04
CA ARG A 293 -9.03 -13.79 -2.76
C ARG A 293 -7.51 -13.74 -2.74
N ARG A 294 -6.95 -13.27 -1.61
CA ARG A 294 -5.50 -13.12 -1.43
C ARG A 294 -5.06 -13.65 -0.08
N PHE A 295 -3.86 -14.20 -0.08
CA PHE A 295 -3.20 -14.68 1.13
C PHE A 295 -1.95 -13.85 1.38
N ASP A 296 -1.80 -13.36 2.59
CA ASP A 296 -0.62 -12.61 3.00
C ASP A 296 -0.03 -13.28 4.24
N VAL A 297 1.29 -13.35 4.30
CA VAL A 297 2.03 -13.74 5.49
C VAL A 297 3.10 -12.71 5.79
N GLY A 298 3.36 -12.48 7.06
CA GLY A 298 4.34 -11.46 7.44
C GLY A 298 4.94 -11.69 8.80
N SER A 299 6.03 -10.99 9.05
CA SER A 299 6.71 -10.99 10.33
C SER A 299 7.15 -9.57 10.71
N MET A 300 7.18 -9.31 12.01
CA MET A 300 7.69 -8.08 12.59
C MET A 300 8.71 -8.43 13.67
N TYR A 301 9.76 -7.64 13.75
CA TYR A 301 10.82 -7.75 14.75
C TYR A 301 10.98 -6.39 15.45
N GLU A 302 10.72 -6.34 16.75
CA GLU A 302 10.99 -5.14 17.55
C GLU A 302 12.43 -5.14 18.01
N LEU A 303 13.16 -4.07 17.66
CA LEU A 303 14.51 -3.86 18.16
C LEU A 303 14.47 -3.21 19.54
N PRO A 304 15.51 -3.35 20.37
CA PRO A 304 15.57 -2.66 21.64
C PRO A 304 15.46 -1.14 21.48
N ASP A 305 14.63 -0.51 22.33
CA ASP A 305 14.49 0.94 22.35
C ASP A 305 15.83 1.62 22.69
N TRP A 306 16.10 2.70 21.97
CA TRP A 306 17.29 3.50 22.19
C TRP A 306 16.93 4.99 22.33
N TRP A 307 17.07 5.52 23.54
CA TRP A 307 16.70 6.86 23.94
C TRP A 307 15.22 7.16 23.61
N ILE A 308 14.96 8.09 22.66
CA ILE A 308 13.61 8.46 22.19
C ILE A 308 13.13 7.60 21.01
N TRP A 309 13.97 6.69 20.50
CA TRP A 309 13.71 5.92 19.30
C TRP A 309 13.20 4.50 19.63
N ARG A 310 12.12 4.14 18.98
CA ARG A 310 11.63 2.77 18.89
C ARG A 310 11.78 2.30 17.44
N SER A 311 12.44 1.19 17.23
CA SER A 311 12.75 0.68 15.89
C SER A 311 12.16 -0.69 15.67
N ARG A 312 11.63 -0.92 14.47
CA ARG A 312 11.03 -2.20 14.05
C ARG A 312 11.44 -2.54 12.63
N MET A 313 11.52 -3.83 12.35
CA MET A 313 11.77 -4.38 11.02
C MET A 313 10.62 -5.31 10.63
N MET A 314 10.25 -5.34 9.36
CA MET A 314 9.14 -6.11 8.83
C MET A 314 9.52 -6.81 7.55
N LEU A 315 8.92 -7.99 7.36
CA LEU A 315 9.03 -8.77 6.13
C LEU A 315 7.70 -9.45 5.86
N ASP A 316 7.11 -9.17 4.71
CA ASP A 316 5.83 -9.74 4.29
C ASP A 316 5.95 -10.36 2.88
N ILE A 317 5.20 -11.42 2.64
CA ILE A 317 4.85 -11.91 1.31
C ILE A 317 3.34 -11.73 1.18
N ARG A 318 2.93 -10.93 0.20
CA ARG A 318 1.54 -10.48 0.06
C ARG A 318 0.98 -10.81 -1.31
N ASP A 319 -0.34 -10.70 -1.42
CA ASP A 319 -1.11 -10.85 -2.66
C ASP A 319 -0.98 -12.24 -3.32
N MET A 320 -0.59 -13.26 -2.56
CA MET A 320 -0.61 -14.64 -3.05
C MET A 320 -2.03 -15.06 -3.42
N GLY A 321 -2.20 -15.65 -4.60
CA GLY A 321 -3.50 -16.02 -5.17
C GLY A 321 -4.08 -14.98 -6.14
N HIS A 322 -3.51 -13.77 -6.23
CA HIS A 322 -3.91 -12.81 -7.26
C HIS A 322 -3.41 -13.24 -8.65
N THR A 323 -4.21 -13.01 -9.70
CA THR A 323 -3.85 -13.38 -11.09
C THR A 323 -2.51 -12.81 -11.54
N ASN A 324 -2.17 -11.59 -11.13
CA ASN A 324 -0.90 -10.91 -11.46
C ASN A 324 0.20 -11.13 -10.42
N PHE A 325 0.06 -12.13 -9.53
CA PHE A 325 1.06 -12.43 -8.52
C PHE A 325 2.36 -12.94 -9.13
N THR A 326 3.46 -12.38 -8.69
CA THR A 326 4.82 -12.91 -8.84
C THR A 326 5.54 -12.77 -7.51
N LEU A 327 6.57 -13.57 -7.26
CA LEU A 327 7.33 -13.45 -6.00
C LEU A 327 7.89 -12.03 -5.81
N ARG A 328 8.32 -11.38 -6.90
CA ARG A 328 8.79 -9.99 -6.87
C ARG A 328 7.69 -9.02 -6.45
N LYS A 329 6.49 -9.14 -7.05
CA LYS A 329 5.32 -8.31 -6.69
C LYS A 329 4.83 -8.59 -5.26
N GLY A 330 5.02 -9.81 -4.76
CA GLY A 330 4.61 -10.19 -3.42
C GLY A 330 5.59 -9.86 -2.30
N LEU A 331 6.86 -9.56 -2.60
CA LEU A 331 7.87 -9.33 -1.57
C LEU A 331 7.86 -7.87 -1.08
N HIS A 332 7.70 -7.70 0.23
CA HIS A 332 7.64 -6.44 0.92
C HIS A 332 8.54 -6.46 2.16
N MET A 333 9.40 -5.47 2.29
CA MET A 333 10.30 -5.35 3.44
C MET A 333 10.35 -3.90 3.92
N GLY A 334 10.48 -3.70 5.22
CA GLY A 334 10.58 -2.36 5.76
C GLY A 334 11.21 -2.25 7.12
N ALA A 335 11.56 -1.03 7.46
CA ALA A 335 11.97 -0.62 8.79
C ALA A 335 11.26 0.67 9.16
N GLU A 336 10.86 0.78 10.42
CA GLU A 336 10.22 1.94 11.00
C GLU A 336 11.02 2.42 12.21
N PHE A 337 11.23 3.73 12.29
CA PHE A 337 11.92 4.42 13.37
C PHE A 337 10.97 5.47 13.93
N LEU A 338 10.30 5.15 15.02
CA LEU A 338 9.39 6.06 15.72
C LEU A 338 10.15 6.88 16.76
N TRP A 339 9.81 8.15 16.86
CA TRP A 339 10.34 9.02 17.90
C TRP A 339 9.21 9.75 18.61
N LYS A 340 9.40 9.96 19.92
CA LYS A 340 8.46 10.68 20.76
C LYS A 340 9.25 11.63 21.66
N VAL A 341 9.13 12.93 21.39
CA VAL A 341 9.76 13.97 22.20
C VAL A 341 8.81 14.42 23.31
N LYS A 342 7.55 14.64 22.96
CA LYS A 342 6.44 14.97 23.87
C LYS A 342 5.17 14.27 23.40
N SER A 343 4.12 14.26 24.25
CA SER A 343 2.84 13.67 23.90
C SER A 343 2.16 14.34 22.68
N TRP A 344 2.40 15.63 22.48
CA TRP A 344 1.87 16.41 21.38
C TRP A 344 2.84 16.57 20.20
N PHE A 345 4.08 16.05 20.29
CA PHE A 345 5.08 16.14 19.23
C PHE A 345 5.82 14.81 19.10
N GLN A 346 5.45 14.04 18.12
CA GLN A 346 6.00 12.74 17.82
C GLN A 346 6.00 12.49 16.31
N GLY A 347 6.60 11.42 15.86
CA GLY A 347 6.62 11.09 14.44
C GLY A 347 7.41 9.83 14.13
N GLY A 348 7.71 9.64 12.87
CA GLY A 348 8.46 8.48 12.43
C GLY A 348 9.08 8.63 11.05
N TRP A 349 10.19 7.92 10.86
CA TRP A 349 10.83 7.70 9.57
C TRP A 349 10.65 6.25 9.18
N ARG A 350 10.49 6.02 7.90
CA ARG A 350 10.29 4.68 7.34
C ARG A 350 11.11 4.54 6.09
N VAL A 351 11.67 3.35 5.92
CA VAL A 351 12.33 2.95 4.68
C VAL A 351 11.93 1.52 4.37
N GLY A 352 11.90 1.17 3.11
CA GLY A 352 11.54 -0.18 2.74
C GLY A 352 11.77 -0.50 1.27
N VAL A 353 11.34 -1.69 0.91
CA VAL A 353 11.32 -2.19 -0.47
C VAL A 353 9.93 -2.74 -0.74
N ASN A 354 9.23 -2.15 -1.71
CA ASN A 354 7.94 -2.57 -2.21
C ASN A 354 8.10 -3.18 -3.58
N GLN A 355 7.82 -4.47 -3.73
CA GLN A 355 7.87 -5.15 -5.04
C GLN A 355 9.24 -5.01 -5.74
N GLY A 356 10.33 -4.97 -4.97
CA GLY A 356 11.69 -4.78 -5.46
C GLY A 356 12.12 -3.32 -5.63
N TYR A 357 11.30 -2.33 -5.26
CA TYR A 357 11.60 -0.90 -5.38
C TYR A 357 11.68 -0.22 -4.02
N PHE A 358 12.64 0.69 -3.89
CA PHE A 358 12.84 1.47 -2.67
C PHE A 358 11.62 2.34 -2.33
N THR A 359 11.29 2.40 -1.03
CA THR A 359 10.27 3.28 -0.47
C THR A 359 10.83 4.08 0.69
N ALA A 360 10.31 5.27 0.90
CA ALA A 360 10.62 6.08 2.07
C ALA A 360 9.36 6.81 2.54
N GLY A 361 9.24 6.98 3.85
CA GLY A 361 8.12 7.70 4.45
C GLY A 361 8.54 8.51 5.67
N PHE A 362 7.80 9.55 5.91
CA PHE A 362 7.91 10.39 7.09
C PHE A 362 6.52 10.72 7.60
N ASN A 363 6.33 10.73 8.92
CA ASN A 363 5.20 11.44 9.50
C ASN A 363 5.65 12.35 10.63
N GLY A 364 4.92 13.45 10.78
CA GLY A 364 5.00 14.34 11.93
C GLY A 364 3.61 14.55 12.50
N ASP A 365 3.47 14.28 13.80
CA ASP A 365 2.23 14.48 14.55
C ASP A 365 2.44 15.71 15.45
N PHE A 366 1.60 16.71 15.27
CA PHE A 366 1.61 17.95 16.04
C PHE A 366 0.21 18.17 16.65
N ALA A 367 0.10 17.90 17.94
CA ALA A 367 -1.16 17.84 18.65
C ALA A 367 -2.13 16.86 17.95
N MET A 368 -3.25 17.36 17.41
CA MET A 368 -4.20 16.55 16.66
C MET A 368 -3.90 16.48 15.15
N PHE A 369 -2.98 17.31 14.64
CA PHE A 369 -2.65 17.34 13.21
C PHE A 369 -1.56 16.33 12.90
N ARG A 370 -1.78 15.56 11.86
CA ARG A 370 -0.81 14.62 11.32
C ARG A 370 -0.57 14.87 9.84
N LEU A 371 0.70 14.94 9.47
CA LEU A 371 1.16 14.96 8.09
C LEU A 371 1.96 13.69 7.82
N ASP A 372 1.55 12.92 6.82
CA ASP A 372 2.32 11.80 6.29
C ASP A 372 2.82 12.15 4.88
N LEU A 373 4.11 11.91 4.64
CA LEU A 373 4.75 12.03 3.33
C LEU A 373 5.36 10.68 2.98
N VAL A 374 5.11 10.19 1.77
CA VAL A 374 5.65 8.90 1.33
C VAL A 374 6.01 8.91 -0.14
N THR A 375 7.12 8.26 -0.48
CA THR A 375 7.43 7.87 -1.84
C THR A 375 7.55 6.36 -1.93
N TYR A 376 6.89 5.78 -2.92
CA TYR A 376 6.91 4.35 -3.18
C TYR A 376 6.82 4.09 -4.67
N ALA A 377 7.19 2.90 -5.10
CA ALA A 377 6.95 2.48 -6.47
C ALA A 377 6.22 1.14 -6.49
N GLN A 378 5.47 0.93 -7.56
CA GLN A 378 4.73 -0.30 -7.84
C GLN A 378 5.26 -0.93 -9.12
N GLU A 379 5.30 -2.26 -9.17
CA GLU A 379 5.66 -3.02 -10.35
C GLU A 379 4.45 -3.09 -11.29
N VAL A 380 4.57 -2.47 -12.46
CA VAL A 380 3.55 -2.44 -13.51
C VAL A 380 3.98 -3.17 -14.76
N GLY A 381 5.17 -3.76 -14.74
CA GLY A 381 5.72 -4.58 -15.81
C GLY A 381 5.40 -6.05 -15.68
N THR A 382 5.91 -6.83 -16.62
CA THR A 382 5.87 -8.29 -16.61
C THR A 382 7.08 -8.86 -15.85
N THR A 383 7.10 -10.18 -15.65
CA THR A 383 8.26 -10.87 -15.04
C THR A 383 9.55 -10.63 -15.83
N ASP A 384 9.46 -10.61 -17.16
CA ASP A 384 10.61 -10.49 -18.05
C ASP A 384 11.03 -9.03 -18.29
N THR A 385 10.08 -8.11 -18.19
CA THR A 385 10.29 -6.67 -18.39
C THR A 385 9.76 -5.87 -17.20
N PRO A 386 10.47 -5.90 -16.06
CA PRO A 386 10.01 -5.18 -14.87
C PRO A 386 10.03 -3.67 -15.10
N LYS A 387 8.96 -3.00 -14.67
CA LYS A 387 8.80 -1.56 -14.81
C LYS A 387 8.16 -0.94 -13.57
N ALA A 388 8.81 0.09 -13.04
CA ALA A 388 8.32 0.83 -11.88
C ALA A 388 7.48 2.03 -12.28
N THR A 389 6.36 2.24 -11.58
CA THR A 389 5.71 3.55 -11.49
C THR A 389 5.93 4.09 -10.09
N ARG A 390 6.61 5.26 -9.99
CA ARG A 390 6.95 5.88 -8.71
C ARG A 390 5.96 6.97 -8.35
N ILE A 391 5.39 6.86 -7.18
CA ILE A 391 4.36 7.75 -6.67
C ILE A 391 4.92 8.53 -5.47
N TYR A 392 4.62 9.81 -5.42
CA TYR A 392 4.86 10.70 -4.27
C TYR A 392 3.50 11.07 -3.71
N MET A 393 3.28 10.76 -2.44
CA MET A 393 1.99 10.95 -1.78
C MET A 393 2.15 11.78 -0.52
N ALA A 394 1.21 12.68 -0.32
CA ALA A 394 1.02 13.42 0.93
C ALA A 394 -0.38 13.14 1.48
N LYS A 395 -0.49 13.00 2.80
CA LYS A 395 -1.75 12.83 3.51
C LYS A 395 -1.81 13.81 4.68
N MET A 396 -2.95 14.46 4.85
CA MET A 396 -3.28 15.28 6.02
C MET A 396 -4.44 14.64 6.79
N SER A 397 -4.28 14.47 8.08
CA SER A 397 -5.33 13.92 8.96
C SER A 397 -5.36 14.58 10.33
N LEU A 398 -6.48 14.36 11.03
CA LEU A 398 -6.67 14.70 12.44
C LEU A 398 -6.69 13.38 13.23
N ASP A 399 -5.84 13.28 14.24
CA ASP A 399 -5.72 12.12 15.12
C ASP A 399 -6.15 12.49 16.55
N PHE A 400 -7.07 11.69 17.14
CA PHE A 400 -7.64 11.89 18.48
C PHE A 400 -7.53 10.63 19.32
#